data_15e456c6b337c04b886f653cf961dc7c
#
_entry.id   15e456c6b337c04b886f653cf961dc7c
#
_cell.length_a   1.000
_cell.length_b   1.000
_cell.length_c   1.000
_cell.angle_alpha   90.00
_cell.angle_beta   90.00
_cell.angle_gamma   90.00
#
_symmetry.space_group_name_H-M   'P 1'
#
loop_
_entity.id
_entity.type
_entity.pdbx_description
1 polymer ?
#
loop_
_entity_poly.entity_id
_entity_poly.type
_entity_poly.pdbx_seq_one_letter_code
_entity_poly.pdbx_strand_id
1 'polypeptide(L)'
;MQRPADVGLFLALAVLWGLSFPAIEIGLEYLPPLLFAAFRYDVAALVLLGYAAIRTDEWIPRSRRNLLGITGGGLFLVAGNGLIFMGQQTVPSGVAAILTSLIPLVTAIWAYLLLGERLSPTGVAGVGVGLVGIGFIVQPDPANLLAGDTVGHLLILGQVASVALGGVLVQRASPTIDTVPLTGWSMLLGGLVLHGASLTAREVPGAEAVSLEAVAVVVYLAVFSTAIAFFIYFTVLATYGAFQVALIQYLVPVVATLVGVFVLGESITPLTYVGFALIVAGFALVKRRAIASALDSRLGASG
;
A
#
# COMPACT_ATOMS: atom_id res chain seq x y z
N MET A 1 27.03 -0.80 -11.43
CA MET A 1 26.27 0.26 -12.14
C MET A 1 24.88 -0.27 -12.40
N GLN A 2 23.83 0.37 -11.86
CA GLN A 2 22.43 0.03 -12.21
C GLN A 2 22.26 0.32 -13.70
N ARG A 3 21.71 -0.66 -14.44
CA ARG A 3 21.42 -0.46 -15.86
C ARG A 3 20.30 0.58 -15.98
N PRO A 4 20.25 1.43 -17.02
CA PRO A 4 19.17 2.40 -17.20
C PRO A 4 17.76 1.77 -17.13
N ALA A 5 17.62 0.51 -17.60
CA ALA A 5 16.38 -0.26 -17.51
C ALA A 5 15.94 -0.51 -16.05
N ASP A 6 16.88 -0.64 -15.13
CA ASP A 6 16.60 -0.90 -13.72
C ASP A 6 15.97 0.32 -13.05
N VAL A 7 16.54 1.51 -13.32
CA VAL A 7 15.99 2.80 -12.84
C VAL A 7 14.57 3.00 -13.39
N GLY A 8 14.35 2.61 -14.65
CA GLY A 8 13.03 2.65 -15.28
C GLY A 8 11.97 1.85 -14.53
N LEU A 9 12.29 0.62 -14.05
CA LEU A 9 11.35 -0.20 -13.26
C LEU A 9 11.00 0.43 -11.92
N PHE A 10 12.00 1.02 -11.22
CA PHE A 10 11.76 1.70 -9.95
C PHE A 10 10.84 2.91 -10.12
N LEU A 11 11.12 3.74 -11.14
CA LEU A 11 10.31 4.91 -11.43
C LEU A 11 8.90 4.52 -11.91
N ALA A 12 8.78 3.50 -12.77
CA ALA A 12 7.49 3.00 -13.22
C ALA A 12 6.62 2.54 -12.04
N LEU A 13 7.18 1.78 -11.11
CA LEU A 13 6.46 1.32 -9.93
C LEU A 13 6.04 2.48 -9.02
N ALA A 14 6.94 3.45 -8.79
CA ALA A 14 6.64 4.63 -8.00
C ALA A 14 5.51 5.47 -8.64
N VAL A 15 5.53 5.62 -9.97
CA VAL A 15 4.50 6.35 -10.72
C VAL A 15 3.17 5.59 -10.69
N LEU A 16 3.17 4.29 -10.97
CA LEU A 16 1.93 3.48 -10.98
C LEU A 16 1.24 3.48 -9.61
N TRP A 17 2.01 3.33 -8.54
CA TRP A 17 1.46 3.39 -7.18
C TRP A 17 1.12 4.81 -6.74
N GLY A 18 1.96 5.80 -7.10
CA GLY A 18 1.71 7.20 -6.75
C GLY A 18 0.43 7.73 -7.39
N LEU A 19 0.21 7.42 -8.66
CA LEU A 19 -1.02 7.79 -9.38
C LEU A 19 -2.27 7.05 -8.88
N SER A 20 -2.12 5.96 -8.10
CA SER A 20 -3.30 5.26 -7.55
C SER A 20 -4.09 6.12 -6.56
N PHE A 21 -3.44 6.99 -5.80
CA PHE A 21 -4.10 7.85 -4.81
C PHE A 21 -4.99 8.91 -5.47
N PRO A 22 -4.49 9.74 -6.43
CA PRO A 22 -5.36 10.63 -7.19
C PRO A 22 -6.45 9.89 -7.98
N ALA A 23 -6.15 8.71 -8.52
CA ALA A 23 -7.16 7.91 -9.22
C ALA A 23 -8.26 7.40 -8.28
N ILE A 24 -7.93 7.04 -7.02
CA ILE A 24 -8.96 6.71 -6.02
C ILE A 24 -9.83 7.94 -5.75
N GLU A 25 -9.24 9.12 -5.55
CA GLU A 25 -9.98 10.36 -5.30
C GLU A 25 -10.97 10.66 -6.44
N ILE A 26 -10.50 10.64 -7.68
CA ILE A 26 -11.37 10.80 -8.86
C ILE A 26 -12.48 9.74 -8.91
N GLY A 27 -12.15 8.49 -8.65
CA GLY A 27 -13.13 7.39 -8.74
C GLY A 27 -14.21 7.41 -7.65
N LEU A 28 -13.92 8.04 -6.49
CA LEU A 28 -14.88 8.23 -5.42
C LEU A 28 -16.01 9.21 -5.78
N GLU A 29 -15.85 10.00 -6.85
CA GLU A 29 -16.95 10.80 -7.40
C GLU A 29 -18.03 9.94 -8.09
N TYR A 30 -17.67 8.73 -8.54
CA TYR A 30 -18.54 7.85 -9.33
C TYR A 30 -19.01 6.62 -8.55
N LEU A 31 -18.22 6.14 -7.59
CA LEU A 31 -18.44 4.86 -6.92
C LEU A 31 -18.34 4.99 -5.40
N PRO A 32 -19.23 4.30 -4.65
CA PRO A 32 -19.09 4.16 -3.21
C PRO A 32 -17.76 3.47 -2.85
N PRO A 33 -17.11 3.88 -1.73
CA PRO A 33 -15.72 3.54 -1.45
C PRO A 33 -15.41 2.04 -1.36
N LEU A 34 -16.23 1.26 -0.64
CA LEU A 34 -15.97 -0.17 -0.47
C LEU A 34 -16.30 -0.96 -1.74
N LEU A 35 -17.36 -0.58 -2.45
CA LEU A 35 -17.72 -1.17 -3.72
C LEU A 35 -16.66 -0.89 -4.79
N PHE A 36 -16.13 0.33 -4.81
CA PHE A 36 -15.05 0.72 -5.71
C PHE A 36 -13.77 -0.11 -5.45
N ALA A 37 -13.38 -0.26 -4.18
CA ALA A 37 -12.27 -1.11 -3.79
C ALA A 37 -12.53 -2.57 -4.21
N ALA A 38 -13.74 -3.10 -4.03
CA ALA A 38 -14.11 -4.45 -4.41
C ALA A 38 -13.92 -4.67 -5.92
N PHE A 39 -14.48 -3.82 -6.77
CA PHE A 39 -14.33 -3.92 -8.23
C PHE A 39 -12.87 -3.86 -8.69
N ARG A 40 -12.05 -2.98 -8.08
CA ARG A 40 -10.61 -2.94 -8.35
C ARG A 40 -9.96 -4.31 -8.13
N TYR A 41 -10.27 -4.95 -7.00
CA TYR A 41 -9.65 -6.23 -6.65
C TYR A 41 -10.24 -7.41 -7.39
N ASP A 42 -11.52 -7.37 -7.77
CA ASP A 42 -12.12 -8.40 -8.62
C ASP A 42 -11.44 -8.46 -9.99
N VAL A 43 -11.30 -7.30 -10.66
CA VAL A 43 -10.64 -7.23 -11.96
C VAL A 43 -9.16 -7.63 -11.84
N ALA A 44 -8.46 -7.16 -10.79
CA ALA A 44 -7.07 -7.56 -10.57
C ALA A 44 -6.92 -9.06 -10.27
N ALA A 45 -7.83 -9.65 -9.49
CA ALA A 45 -7.86 -11.08 -9.23
C ALA A 45 -8.07 -11.89 -10.51
N LEU A 46 -9.02 -11.48 -11.36
CA LEU A 46 -9.27 -12.14 -12.66
C LEU A 46 -8.04 -12.12 -13.55
N VAL A 47 -7.35 -10.96 -13.64
CA VAL A 47 -6.13 -10.83 -14.44
C VAL A 47 -5.00 -11.73 -13.90
N LEU A 48 -4.75 -11.68 -12.58
CA LEU A 48 -3.65 -12.43 -11.96
C LEU A 48 -3.93 -13.94 -11.95
N LEU A 49 -5.15 -14.37 -11.63
CA LEU A 49 -5.52 -15.78 -11.62
C LEU A 49 -5.62 -16.33 -13.05
N GLY A 50 -6.12 -15.55 -14.01
CA GLY A 50 -6.10 -15.92 -15.43
C GLY A 50 -4.66 -16.11 -15.94
N TYR A 51 -3.75 -15.20 -15.60
CA TYR A 51 -2.32 -15.36 -15.91
C TYR A 51 -1.73 -16.61 -15.23
N ALA A 52 -2.01 -16.80 -13.94
CA ALA A 52 -1.51 -17.95 -13.19
C ALA A 52 -1.99 -19.29 -13.77
N ALA A 53 -3.27 -19.38 -14.14
CA ALA A 53 -3.85 -20.59 -14.72
C ALA A 53 -3.22 -21.00 -16.07
N ILE A 54 -2.68 -20.02 -16.81
CA ILE A 54 -2.01 -20.28 -18.12
C ILE A 54 -0.51 -20.59 -17.93
N ARG A 55 0.12 -20.04 -16.87
CA ARG A 55 1.59 -20.04 -16.74
C ARG A 55 2.13 -20.92 -15.63
N THR A 56 1.28 -21.39 -14.72
CA THR A 56 1.68 -22.11 -13.50
C THR A 56 0.83 -23.35 -13.31
N ASP A 57 1.45 -24.51 -13.22
CA ASP A 57 0.74 -25.80 -13.02
C ASP A 57 0.08 -25.88 -11.64
N GLU A 58 0.69 -25.26 -10.63
CA GLU A 58 0.24 -25.28 -9.22
C GLU A 58 -0.36 -23.93 -8.77
N TRP A 59 -1.31 -23.40 -9.51
CA TRP A 59 -1.95 -22.12 -9.17
C TRP A 59 -3.11 -22.24 -8.15
N ILE A 60 -3.61 -23.47 -7.91
CA ILE A 60 -4.69 -23.72 -6.94
C ILE A 60 -4.11 -23.98 -5.54
N PRO A 61 -4.53 -23.23 -4.51
CA PRO A 61 -4.02 -23.41 -3.15
C PRO A 61 -4.55 -24.70 -2.52
N ARG A 62 -3.68 -25.66 -2.25
CA ARG A 62 -4.06 -26.96 -1.64
C ARG A 62 -3.54 -27.13 -0.22
N SER A 63 -2.48 -26.42 0.17
CA SER A 63 -1.86 -26.60 1.47
C SER A 63 -2.46 -25.62 2.51
N ARG A 64 -2.47 -26.04 3.79
CA ARG A 64 -2.87 -25.16 4.89
C ARG A 64 -2.05 -23.86 4.94
N ARG A 65 -0.75 -23.92 4.60
CA ARG A 65 0.12 -22.75 4.56
C ARG A 65 -0.35 -21.75 3.49
N ASN A 66 -0.72 -22.24 2.31
CA ASN A 66 -1.23 -21.41 1.23
C ASN A 66 -2.56 -20.74 1.65
N LEU A 67 -3.48 -21.51 2.25
CA LEU A 67 -4.76 -20.95 2.72
C LEU A 67 -4.57 -19.91 3.84
N LEU A 68 -3.67 -20.12 4.79
CA LEU A 68 -3.35 -19.15 5.82
C LEU A 68 -2.71 -17.87 5.23
N GLY A 69 -1.82 -18.01 4.23
CA GLY A 69 -1.24 -16.88 3.50
C GLY A 69 -2.30 -16.08 2.77
N ILE A 70 -3.20 -16.76 2.04
CA ILE A 70 -4.33 -16.14 1.34
C ILE A 70 -5.28 -15.44 2.30
N THR A 71 -5.59 -16.08 3.45
CA THR A 71 -6.46 -15.47 4.47
C THR A 71 -5.82 -14.21 5.06
N GLY A 72 -4.54 -14.27 5.44
CA GLY A 72 -3.80 -13.10 5.94
C GLY A 72 -3.70 -11.99 4.90
N GLY A 73 -3.35 -12.34 3.66
CA GLY A 73 -3.29 -11.39 2.55
C GLY A 73 -4.67 -10.82 2.19
N GLY A 74 -5.68 -11.69 2.05
CA GLY A 74 -7.02 -11.28 1.64
C GLY A 74 -7.73 -10.40 2.67
N LEU A 75 -7.73 -10.79 3.94
CA LEU A 75 -8.45 -10.05 4.98
C LEU A 75 -7.74 -8.75 5.37
N PHE A 76 -6.42 -8.80 5.56
CA PHE A 76 -5.70 -7.66 6.15
C PHE A 76 -5.00 -6.79 5.10
N LEU A 77 -4.36 -7.40 4.09
CA LEU A 77 -3.66 -6.62 3.08
C LEU A 77 -4.64 -6.10 2.01
N VAL A 78 -5.59 -6.91 1.53
CA VAL A 78 -6.51 -6.52 0.46
C VAL A 78 -7.78 -5.88 1.01
N ALA A 79 -8.57 -6.57 1.85
CA ALA A 79 -9.81 -5.99 2.38
C ALA A 79 -9.52 -4.79 3.31
N GLY A 80 -8.44 -4.84 4.10
CA GLY A 80 -7.98 -3.71 4.90
C GLY A 80 -7.68 -2.46 4.06
N ASN A 81 -7.35 -2.62 2.80
CA ASN A 81 -7.14 -1.50 1.88
C ASN A 81 -8.45 -0.75 1.55
N GLY A 82 -9.63 -1.32 1.79
CA GLY A 82 -10.89 -0.60 1.69
C GLY A 82 -10.97 0.62 2.60
N LEU A 83 -10.24 0.61 3.73
CA LEU A 83 -10.18 1.74 4.66
C LEU A 83 -9.55 3.00 4.04
N ILE A 84 -8.63 2.86 3.07
CA ILE A 84 -8.08 4.04 2.40
C ILE A 84 -9.08 4.67 1.45
N PHE A 85 -9.92 3.88 0.78
CA PHE A 85 -11.00 4.40 -0.05
C PHE A 85 -12.02 5.17 0.80
N MET A 86 -12.35 4.68 1.99
CA MET A 86 -13.18 5.41 2.94
C MET A 86 -12.49 6.68 3.44
N GLY A 87 -11.21 6.62 3.78
CA GLY A 87 -10.43 7.75 4.31
C GLY A 87 -10.24 8.87 3.29
N GLN A 88 -10.03 8.53 2.01
CA GLN A 88 -9.87 9.51 0.94
C GLN A 88 -11.17 10.25 0.56
N GLN A 89 -12.31 9.91 1.15
CA GLN A 89 -13.51 10.77 1.03
C GLN A 89 -13.32 12.13 1.70
N THR A 90 -12.41 12.26 2.66
CA THR A 90 -12.17 13.49 3.42
C THR A 90 -10.70 13.89 3.50
N VAL A 91 -9.79 13.00 3.13
CA VAL A 91 -8.33 13.21 3.20
C VAL A 91 -7.77 13.30 1.78
N PRO A 92 -7.04 14.39 1.44
CA PRO A 92 -6.42 14.56 0.13
C PRO A 92 -5.49 13.41 -0.26
N SER A 93 -5.42 13.10 -1.55
CA SER A 93 -4.67 11.95 -2.07
C SER A 93 -3.18 12.00 -1.72
N GLY A 94 -2.57 13.18 -1.77
CA GLY A 94 -1.18 13.38 -1.37
C GLY A 94 -0.93 13.08 0.11
N VAL A 95 -1.85 13.50 1.01
CA VAL A 95 -1.77 13.21 2.45
C VAL A 95 -1.96 11.71 2.71
N ALA A 96 -2.91 11.08 2.03
CA ALA A 96 -3.17 9.64 2.12
C ALA A 96 -1.92 8.82 1.71
N ALA A 97 -1.24 9.21 0.64
CA ALA A 97 0.01 8.59 0.20
C ALA A 97 1.14 8.74 1.23
N ILE A 98 1.26 9.93 1.84
CA ILE A 98 2.25 10.19 2.90
C ILE A 98 1.99 9.28 4.10
N LEU A 99 0.75 9.18 4.59
CA LEU A 99 0.40 8.29 5.70
C LEU A 99 0.67 6.82 5.36
N THR A 100 0.38 6.40 4.14
CA THR A 100 0.62 5.02 3.68
C THR A 100 2.12 4.68 3.65
N SER A 101 3.02 5.66 3.52
CA SER A 101 4.47 5.46 3.62
C SER A 101 4.94 4.97 5.01
N LEU A 102 4.07 4.96 6.02
CA LEU A 102 4.31 4.34 7.33
C LEU A 102 4.28 2.81 7.32
N ILE A 103 3.75 2.16 6.28
CA ILE A 103 3.62 0.70 6.23
C ILE A 103 4.92 -0.01 6.63
N PRO A 104 6.11 0.34 6.11
CA PRO A 104 7.35 -0.34 6.51
C PRO A 104 7.70 -0.17 7.99
N LEU A 105 7.32 0.96 8.59
CA LEU A 105 7.55 1.23 10.01
C LEU A 105 6.64 0.37 10.89
N VAL A 106 5.35 0.32 10.56
CA VAL A 106 4.34 -0.48 11.27
C VAL A 106 4.58 -1.97 11.05
N THR A 107 5.07 -2.38 9.87
CA THR A 107 5.50 -3.75 9.60
C THR A 107 6.60 -4.20 10.57
N ALA A 108 7.57 -3.33 10.89
CA ALA A 108 8.62 -3.66 11.85
C ALA A 108 8.06 -3.89 13.26
N ILE A 109 7.00 -3.17 13.66
CA ILE A 109 6.30 -3.40 14.93
C ILE A 109 5.61 -4.76 14.93
N TRP A 110 4.84 -5.07 13.89
CA TRP A 110 4.16 -6.37 13.78
C TRP A 110 5.14 -7.54 13.67
N ALA A 111 6.28 -7.38 12.97
CA ALA A 111 7.33 -8.39 12.88
C ALA A 111 7.97 -8.65 14.26
N TYR A 112 8.21 -7.59 15.04
CA TYR A 112 8.66 -7.74 16.44
C TYR A 112 7.65 -8.54 17.29
N LEU A 113 6.36 -8.19 17.20
CA LEU A 113 5.31 -8.82 18.02
C LEU A 113 5.00 -10.26 17.60
N LEU A 114 4.96 -10.57 16.30
CA LEU A 114 4.43 -11.82 15.75
C LEU A 114 5.51 -12.79 15.25
N LEU A 115 6.68 -12.29 14.85
CA LEU A 115 7.80 -13.10 14.31
C LEU A 115 8.97 -13.16 15.29
N GLY A 116 8.96 -12.40 16.38
CA GLY A 116 10.06 -12.34 17.36
C GLY A 116 11.30 -11.61 16.82
N GLU A 117 11.16 -10.84 15.76
CA GLU A 117 12.26 -10.01 15.25
C GLU A 117 12.63 -8.93 16.27
N ARG A 118 13.93 -8.70 16.48
CA ARG A 118 14.38 -7.74 17.49
C ARG A 118 14.53 -6.35 16.88
N LEU A 119 13.81 -5.37 17.42
CA LEU A 119 14.07 -3.97 17.17
C LEU A 119 15.30 -3.52 17.96
N SER A 120 16.27 -2.88 17.28
CA SER A 120 17.38 -2.24 17.98
C SER A 120 16.89 -0.99 18.75
N PRO A 121 17.60 -0.50 19.78
CA PRO A 121 17.22 0.73 20.47
C PRO A 121 17.00 1.92 19.51
N THR A 122 17.83 2.02 18.47
CA THR A 122 17.65 3.04 17.43
C THR A 122 16.44 2.77 16.53
N GLY A 123 16.04 1.50 16.34
CA GLY A 123 14.80 1.15 15.67
C GLY A 123 13.59 1.60 16.48
N VAL A 124 13.61 1.42 17.80
CA VAL A 124 12.56 1.93 18.71
C VAL A 124 12.47 3.46 18.64
N ALA A 125 13.62 4.15 18.68
CA ALA A 125 13.66 5.61 18.51
C ALA A 125 13.10 6.03 17.14
N GLY A 126 13.40 5.29 16.07
CA GLY A 126 12.87 5.53 14.72
C GLY A 126 11.37 5.40 14.66
N VAL A 127 10.78 4.39 15.33
CA VAL A 127 9.32 4.27 15.46
C VAL A 127 8.75 5.49 16.18
N GLY A 128 9.36 5.93 17.28
CA GLY A 128 8.94 7.13 18.01
C GLY A 128 8.95 8.39 17.13
N VAL A 129 10.02 8.60 16.35
CA VAL A 129 10.12 9.72 15.40
C VAL A 129 9.01 9.67 14.34
N GLY A 130 8.71 8.46 13.78
CA GLY A 130 7.61 8.29 12.85
C GLY A 130 6.24 8.62 13.46
N LEU A 131 6.00 8.23 14.72
CA LEU A 131 4.76 8.54 15.44
C LEU A 131 4.61 10.07 15.68
N VAL A 132 5.68 10.77 16.00
CA VAL A 132 5.67 12.25 16.06
C VAL A 132 5.31 12.82 14.69
N GLY A 133 5.86 12.27 13.59
CA GLY A 133 5.50 12.66 12.23
C GLY A 133 3.99 12.53 11.95
N ILE A 134 3.34 11.47 12.42
CA ILE A 134 1.88 11.31 12.33
C ILE A 134 1.16 12.48 13.03
N GLY A 135 1.59 12.86 14.23
CA GLY A 135 1.00 13.98 14.96
C GLY A 135 1.02 15.29 14.17
N PHE A 136 2.10 15.57 13.41
CA PHE A 136 2.21 16.74 12.53
C PHE A 136 1.28 16.66 11.31
N ILE A 137 0.95 15.47 10.84
CA ILE A 137 0.06 15.27 9.67
C ILE A 137 -1.40 15.33 10.11
N VAL A 138 -1.77 14.57 11.13
CA VAL A 138 -3.16 14.42 11.58
C VAL A 138 -3.67 15.68 12.30
N GLN A 139 -2.81 16.36 13.05
CA GLN A 139 -3.13 17.57 13.84
C GLN A 139 -4.50 17.44 14.54
N PRO A 140 -4.69 16.41 15.39
CA PRO A 140 -5.98 16.13 15.96
C PRO A 140 -6.46 17.30 16.81
N ASP A 141 -7.69 17.77 16.56
CA ASP A 141 -8.35 18.75 17.43
C ASP A 141 -8.94 18.02 18.64
N PRO A 142 -8.43 18.25 19.86
CA PRO A 142 -8.96 17.60 21.06
C PRO A 142 -10.43 17.91 21.34
N ALA A 143 -10.92 19.05 20.83
CA ALA A 143 -12.32 19.47 21.02
C ALA A 143 -13.26 18.78 20.03
N ASN A 144 -12.73 18.22 18.91
CA ASN A 144 -13.54 17.64 17.85
C ASN A 144 -12.85 16.44 17.17
N LEU A 145 -12.51 15.41 17.98
CA LEU A 145 -11.83 14.20 17.51
C LEU A 145 -12.62 13.36 16.49
N LEU A 146 -13.91 13.61 16.37
CA LEU A 146 -14.79 12.92 15.41
C LEU A 146 -15.11 13.78 14.17
N ALA A 147 -14.39 14.88 13.95
CA ALA A 147 -14.49 15.63 12.70
C ALA A 147 -14.10 14.76 11.50
N GLY A 148 -14.72 15.01 10.36
CA GLY A 148 -14.54 14.17 9.15
C GLY A 148 -13.10 13.91 8.77
N ASP A 149 -12.24 14.94 8.80
CA ASP A 149 -10.82 14.81 8.45
C ASP A 149 -10.06 13.92 9.44
N THR A 150 -10.32 14.03 10.74
CA THR A 150 -9.70 13.17 11.75
C THR A 150 -10.11 11.72 11.57
N VAL A 151 -11.39 11.45 11.30
CA VAL A 151 -11.89 10.10 11.02
C VAL A 151 -11.23 9.54 9.75
N GLY A 152 -11.13 10.33 8.69
CA GLY A 152 -10.43 9.94 7.47
C GLY A 152 -8.97 9.55 7.70
N HIS A 153 -8.23 10.36 8.47
CA HIS A 153 -6.85 10.04 8.86
C HIS A 153 -6.76 8.74 9.67
N LEU A 154 -7.68 8.52 10.63
CA LEU A 154 -7.72 7.29 11.43
C LEU A 154 -8.04 6.06 10.59
N LEU A 155 -8.91 6.17 9.59
CA LEU A 155 -9.19 5.10 8.64
C LEU A 155 -7.94 4.73 7.83
N ILE A 156 -7.20 5.73 7.33
CA ILE A 156 -5.95 5.49 6.60
C ILE A 156 -4.88 4.87 7.53
N LEU A 157 -4.75 5.32 8.77
CA LEU A 157 -3.85 4.69 9.75
C LEU A 157 -4.28 3.24 10.06
N GLY A 158 -5.58 2.99 10.13
CA GLY A 158 -6.15 1.63 10.23
C GLY A 158 -5.76 0.76 9.03
N GLN A 159 -5.83 1.32 7.82
CA GLN A 159 -5.35 0.67 6.59
C GLN A 159 -3.86 0.34 6.69
N VAL A 160 -3.01 1.29 7.11
CA VAL A 160 -1.57 1.08 7.30
C VAL A 160 -1.30 -0.08 8.27
N ALA A 161 -1.99 -0.09 9.41
CA ALA A 161 -1.85 -1.15 10.42
C ALA A 161 -2.30 -2.51 9.86
N SER A 162 -3.42 -2.54 9.14
CA SER A 162 -3.98 -3.75 8.54
C SER A 162 -3.08 -4.32 7.45
N VAL A 163 -2.63 -3.50 6.50
CA VAL A 163 -1.75 -3.93 5.39
C VAL A 163 -0.42 -4.45 5.93
N ALA A 164 0.17 -3.75 6.90
CA ALA A 164 1.39 -4.19 7.56
C ALA A 164 1.22 -5.54 8.27
N LEU A 165 0.09 -5.73 8.97
CA LEU A 165 -0.27 -6.99 9.61
C LEU A 165 -0.43 -8.12 8.58
N GLY A 166 -1.15 -7.85 7.49
CA GLY A 166 -1.36 -8.81 6.40
C GLY A 166 -0.04 -9.32 5.82
N GLY A 167 0.91 -8.41 5.56
CA GLY A 167 2.25 -8.77 5.08
C GLY A 167 2.98 -9.69 6.05
N VAL A 168 2.95 -9.39 7.35
CA VAL A 168 3.58 -10.22 8.40
C VAL A 168 2.89 -11.57 8.56
N LEU A 169 1.56 -11.64 8.44
CA LEU A 169 0.82 -12.91 8.49
C LEU A 169 1.13 -13.79 7.28
N VAL A 170 1.26 -13.22 6.09
CA VAL A 170 1.71 -13.95 4.88
C VAL A 170 3.12 -14.48 5.09
N GLN A 171 4.04 -13.68 5.60
CA GLN A 171 5.40 -14.12 5.93
C GLN A 171 5.40 -15.27 6.94
N ARG A 172 4.61 -15.15 8.01
CA ARG A 172 4.48 -16.20 9.05
C ARG A 172 3.89 -17.50 8.51
N ALA A 173 2.92 -17.41 7.60
CA ALA A 173 2.29 -18.59 7.00
C ALA A 173 3.27 -19.36 6.10
N SER A 174 4.30 -18.69 5.57
CA SER A 174 5.31 -19.25 4.64
C SER A 174 4.65 -20.10 3.54
N PRO A 175 3.79 -19.49 2.69
CA PRO A 175 3.08 -20.22 1.63
C PRO A 175 4.07 -20.84 0.65
N THR A 176 3.70 -21.96 0.06
CA THR A 176 4.51 -22.70 -0.92
C THR A 176 4.09 -22.45 -2.36
N ILE A 177 2.92 -21.86 -2.56
CA ILE A 177 2.41 -21.46 -3.87
C ILE A 177 3.17 -20.20 -4.35
N ASP A 178 3.32 -20.06 -5.66
CA ASP A 178 3.96 -18.89 -6.25
C ASP A 178 3.24 -17.59 -5.88
N THR A 179 3.99 -16.48 -5.92
CA THR A 179 3.49 -15.19 -5.44
C THR A 179 2.33 -14.64 -6.27
N VAL A 180 2.31 -14.89 -7.60
CA VAL A 180 1.23 -14.41 -8.46
C VAL A 180 -0.11 -15.06 -8.11
N PRO A 181 -0.24 -16.40 -8.07
CA PRO A 181 -1.49 -17.02 -7.65
C PRO A 181 -1.83 -16.71 -6.17
N LEU A 182 -0.85 -16.64 -5.27
CA LEU A 182 -1.09 -16.22 -3.87
C LEU A 182 -1.77 -14.84 -3.82
N THR A 183 -1.24 -13.88 -4.58
CA THR A 183 -1.77 -12.52 -4.66
C THR A 183 -3.16 -12.50 -5.30
N GLY A 184 -3.36 -13.22 -6.40
CA GLY A 184 -4.65 -13.31 -7.07
C GLY A 184 -5.75 -13.89 -6.18
N TRP A 185 -5.47 -15.00 -5.46
CA TRP A 185 -6.41 -15.58 -4.50
C TRP A 185 -6.67 -14.66 -3.29
N SER A 186 -5.64 -13.94 -2.82
CA SER A 186 -5.82 -12.94 -1.75
C SER A 186 -6.71 -11.78 -2.23
N MET A 187 -6.55 -11.34 -3.47
CA MET A 187 -7.41 -10.29 -4.05
C MET A 187 -8.84 -10.76 -4.22
N LEU A 188 -9.06 -11.99 -4.68
CA LEU A 188 -10.40 -12.56 -4.79
C LEU A 188 -11.09 -12.63 -3.41
N LEU A 189 -10.39 -13.15 -2.38
CA LEU A 189 -10.94 -13.20 -1.03
C LEU A 189 -11.21 -11.81 -0.47
N GLY A 190 -10.27 -10.88 -0.64
CA GLY A 190 -10.42 -9.50 -0.16
C GLY A 190 -11.53 -8.75 -0.88
N GLY A 191 -11.69 -8.93 -2.20
CA GLY A 191 -12.79 -8.39 -3.00
C GLY A 191 -14.15 -8.89 -2.49
N LEU A 192 -14.27 -10.20 -2.24
CA LEU A 192 -15.50 -10.78 -1.66
C LEU A 192 -15.82 -10.19 -0.27
N VAL A 193 -14.82 -9.99 0.58
CA VAL A 193 -15.00 -9.36 1.89
C VAL A 193 -15.44 -7.90 1.74
N LEU A 194 -14.85 -7.16 0.78
CA LEU A 194 -15.23 -5.78 0.50
C LEU A 194 -16.66 -5.67 -0.06
N HIS A 195 -17.11 -6.58 -0.91
CA HIS A 195 -18.51 -6.65 -1.31
C HIS A 195 -19.43 -6.90 -0.12
N GLY A 196 -19.06 -7.82 0.77
CA GLY A 196 -19.81 -8.05 2.02
C GLY A 196 -19.85 -6.79 2.90
N ALA A 197 -18.74 -6.07 3.03
CA ALA A 197 -18.65 -4.82 3.77
C ALA A 197 -19.49 -3.71 3.12
N SER A 198 -19.45 -3.57 1.80
CA SER A 198 -20.27 -2.62 1.03
C SER A 198 -21.77 -2.88 1.23
N LEU A 199 -22.18 -4.15 1.17
CA LEU A 199 -23.58 -4.54 1.44
C LEU A 199 -24.02 -4.20 2.88
N THR A 200 -23.17 -4.44 3.88
CA THR A 200 -23.48 -4.10 5.28
C THR A 200 -23.51 -2.60 5.51
N ALA A 201 -22.65 -1.84 4.82
CA ALA A 201 -22.64 -0.38 4.80
C ALA A 201 -23.81 0.21 3.99
N ARG A 202 -24.60 -0.64 3.29
CA ARG A 202 -25.71 -0.25 2.42
C ARG A 202 -25.28 0.72 1.31
N GLU A 203 -24.08 0.54 0.79
CA GLU A 203 -23.62 1.32 -0.36
C GLU A 203 -24.48 1.01 -1.58
N VAL A 204 -25.02 2.05 -2.21
CA VAL A 204 -25.83 1.95 -3.43
C VAL A 204 -25.11 2.74 -4.51
N PRO A 205 -24.67 2.08 -5.61
CA PRO A 205 -24.06 2.79 -6.72
C PRO A 205 -25.11 3.66 -7.44
N GLY A 206 -24.73 4.90 -7.76
CA GLY A 206 -25.53 5.79 -8.59
C GLY A 206 -25.50 5.42 -10.06
N ALA A 207 -26.18 6.18 -10.91
CA ALA A 207 -26.15 5.99 -12.36
C ALA A 207 -24.76 6.24 -12.95
N GLU A 208 -23.94 7.08 -12.30
CA GLU A 208 -22.57 7.42 -12.68
C GLU A 208 -21.61 6.24 -12.57
N ALA A 209 -21.97 5.22 -11.78
CA ALA A 209 -21.12 4.03 -11.55
C ALA A 209 -20.85 3.20 -12.82
N VAL A 210 -21.68 3.34 -13.85
CA VAL A 210 -21.51 2.67 -15.16
C VAL A 210 -20.98 3.63 -16.24
N SER A 211 -20.56 4.84 -15.87
CA SER A 211 -19.94 5.79 -16.79
C SER A 211 -18.61 5.28 -17.32
N LEU A 212 -18.17 5.82 -18.47
CA LEU A 212 -16.88 5.47 -19.04
C LEU A 212 -15.73 5.85 -18.11
N GLU A 213 -15.86 6.97 -17.40
CA GLU A 213 -14.90 7.47 -16.42
C GLU A 213 -14.77 6.51 -15.24
N ALA A 214 -15.89 6.05 -14.67
CA ALA A 214 -15.90 5.08 -13.58
C ALA A 214 -15.19 3.76 -14.00
N VAL A 215 -15.55 3.23 -15.17
CA VAL A 215 -14.95 2.01 -15.71
C VAL A 215 -13.45 2.23 -15.98
N ALA A 216 -13.06 3.36 -16.58
CA ALA A 216 -11.66 3.68 -16.87
C ALA A 216 -10.80 3.75 -15.61
N VAL A 217 -11.30 4.36 -14.53
CA VAL A 217 -10.58 4.46 -13.25
C VAL A 217 -10.46 3.09 -12.58
N VAL A 218 -11.53 2.28 -12.56
CA VAL A 218 -11.47 0.89 -12.05
C VAL A 218 -10.44 0.07 -12.82
N VAL A 219 -10.49 0.11 -14.16
CA VAL A 219 -9.53 -0.62 -15.01
C VAL A 219 -8.11 -0.12 -14.80
N TYR A 220 -7.91 1.19 -14.72
CA TYR A 220 -6.60 1.77 -14.41
C TYR A 220 -6.04 1.24 -13.08
N LEU A 221 -6.82 1.31 -12.01
CA LEU A 221 -6.40 0.84 -10.68
C LEU A 221 -6.15 -0.67 -10.66
N ALA A 222 -7.03 -1.46 -11.29
CA ALA A 222 -6.93 -2.92 -11.30
C ALA A 222 -5.76 -3.42 -12.14
N VAL A 223 -5.61 -2.90 -13.36
CA VAL A 223 -4.61 -3.40 -14.31
C VAL A 223 -3.26 -2.75 -14.08
N PHE A 224 -3.19 -1.42 -14.09
CA PHE A 224 -1.90 -0.71 -14.03
C PHE A 224 -1.38 -0.59 -12.60
N SER A 225 -2.18 -0.04 -11.68
CA SER A 225 -1.73 0.18 -10.29
C SER A 225 -1.76 -1.08 -9.44
N THR A 226 -2.36 -2.19 -9.93
CA THR A 226 -2.39 -3.45 -9.19
C THR A 226 -1.67 -4.54 -9.97
N ALA A 227 -2.25 -5.11 -11.04
CA ALA A 227 -1.66 -6.29 -11.68
C ALA A 227 -0.24 -6.04 -12.24
N ILE A 228 -0.06 -5.00 -13.05
CA ILE A 228 1.25 -4.64 -13.63
C ILE A 228 2.21 -4.17 -12.55
N ALA A 229 1.75 -3.31 -11.63
CA ALA A 229 2.58 -2.80 -10.55
C ALA A 229 3.09 -3.93 -9.64
N PHE A 230 2.27 -4.93 -9.29
CA PHE A 230 2.72 -6.09 -8.53
C PHE A 230 3.69 -6.97 -9.32
N PHE A 231 3.51 -7.11 -10.63
CA PHE A 231 4.47 -7.82 -11.47
C PHE A 231 5.85 -7.13 -11.44
N ILE A 232 5.88 -5.79 -11.59
CA ILE A 232 7.12 -5.00 -11.46
C ILE A 232 7.68 -5.12 -10.05
N TYR A 233 6.85 -4.99 -9.02
CA TYR A 233 7.23 -5.12 -7.62
C TYR A 233 7.95 -6.44 -7.33
N PHE A 234 7.39 -7.58 -7.76
CA PHE A 234 8.00 -8.88 -7.54
C PHE A 234 9.29 -9.05 -8.33
N THR A 235 9.38 -8.49 -9.55
CA THR A 235 10.62 -8.47 -10.33
C THR A 235 11.71 -7.69 -9.61
N VAL A 236 11.39 -6.50 -9.11
CA VAL A 236 12.32 -5.66 -8.33
C VAL A 236 12.69 -6.34 -7.02
N LEU A 237 11.74 -6.94 -6.33
CA LEU A 237 11.97 -7.66 -5.07
C LEU A 237 12.91 -8.85 -5.25
N ALA A 238 12.71 -9.64 -6.28
CA ALA A 238 13.56 -10.80 -6.59
C ALA A 238 14.98 -10.40 -7.01
N THR A 239 15.12 -9.29 -7.74
CA THR A 239 16.40 -8.85 -8.30
C THR A 239 17.23 -8.02 -7.31
N TYR A 240 16.57 -7.11 -6.56
CA TYR A 240 17.27 -6.09 -5.74
C TYR A 240 17.00 -6.24 -4.24
N GLY A 241 16.03 -7.07 -3.85
CA GLY A 241 15.68 -7.33 -2.45
C GLY A 241 14.75 -6.31 -1.81
N ALA A 242 14.30 -6.63 -0.60
CA ALA A 242 13.24 -5.91 0.11
C ALA A 242 13.62 -4.47 0.51
N PHE A 243 14.91 -4.20 0.73
CA PHE A 243 15.35 -2.85 1.10
C PHE A 243 15.11 -1.84 -0.03
N GLN A 244 15.50 -2.20 -1.26
CA GLN A 244 15.33 -1.35 -2.44
C GLN A 244 13.85 -1.12 -2.75
N VAL A 245 13.03 -2.15 -2.60
CA VAL A 245 11.55 -2.03 -2.74
C VAL A 245 10.98 -1.09 -1.68
N ALA A 246 11.45 -1.17 -0.43
CA ALA A 246 11.00 -0.27 0.62
C ALA A 246 11.31 1.21 0.32
N LEU A 247 12.40 1.51 -0.40
CA LEU A 247 12.72 2.88 -0.81
C LEU A 247 11.71 3.44 -1.84
N ILE A 248 11.12 2.60 -2.68
CA ILE A 248 10.09 3.02 -3.65
C ILE A 248 8.88 3.59 -2.91
N GLN A 249 8.50 3.04 -1.75
CA GLN A 249 7.39 3.52 -0.94
C GLN A 249 7.50 4.99 -0.53
N TYR A 250 8.72 5.56 -0.53
CA TYR A 250 8.94 6.99 -0.23
C TYR A 250 8.94 7.87 -1.48
N LEU A 251 9.03 7.28 -2.68
CA LEU A 251 8.82 8.00 -3.94
C LEU A 251 7.33 8.09 -4.29
N VAL A 252 6.53 7.14 -3.85
CA VAL A 252 5.08 7.10 -4.07
C VAL A 252 4.38 8.39 -3.60
N PRO A 253 4.58 8.86 -2.35
CA PRO A 253 3.98 10.12 -1.89
C PRO A 253 4.43 11.35 -2.69
N VAL A 254 5.67 11.36 -3.19
CA VAL A 254 6.15 12.47 -4.02
C VAL A 254 5.32 12.57 -5.30
N VAL A 255 5.11 11.44 -5.99
CA VAL A 255 4.28 11.39 -7.20
C VAL A 255 2.83 11.77 -6.88
N ALA A 256 2.23 11.16 -5.84
CA ALA A 256 0.85 11.43 -5.43
C ALA A 256 0.65 12.92 -5.09
N THR A 257 1.56 13.50 -4.30
CA THR A 257 1.51 14.91 -3.91
C THR A 257 1.64 15.85 -5.11
N LEU A 258 2.57 15.56 -6.04
CA LEU A 258 2.73 16.38 -7.24
C LEU A 258 1.44 16.38 -8.07
N VAL A 259 0.84 15.21 -8.28
CA VAL A 259 -0.40 15.12 -9.06
C VAL A 259 -1.58 15.72 -8.28
N GLY A 260 -1.70 15.45 -6.98
CA GLY A 260 -2.73 16.03 -6.13
C GLY A 260 -2.70 17.57 -6.19
N VAL A 261 -1.54 18.18 -6.00
CA VAL A 261 -1.40 19.65 -6.03
C VAL A 261 -1.59 20.24 -7.42
N PHE A 262 -0.91 19.70 -8.45
CA PHE A 262 -0.89 20.34 -9.76
C PHE A 262 -2.05 19.95 -10.68
N VAL A 263 -2.68 18.79 -10.46
CA VAL A 263 -3.78 18.28 -11.31
C VAL A 263 -5.12 18.38 -10.59
N LEU A 264 -5.19 17.99 -9.30
CA LEU A 264 -6.44 18.03 -8.54
C LEU A 264 -6.63 19.34 -7.76
N GLY A 265 -5.61 20.21 -7.67
CA GLY A 265 -5.69 21.47 -6.93
C GLY A 265 -5.70 21.29 -5.42
N GLU A 266 -5.17 20.16 -4.90
CA GLU A 266 -5.09 19.89 -3.46
C GLU A 266 -4.19 20.91 -2.75
N SER A 267 -4.59 21.32 -1.56
CA SER A 267 -3.75 22.12 -0.67
C SER A 267 -3.16 21.25 0.44
N ILE A 268 -1.84 21.14 0.46
CA ILE A 268 -1.12 20.36 1.49
C ILE A 268 -0.40 21.32 2.43
N THR A 269 -0.62 21.14 3.74
CA THR A 269 -0.04 22.06 4.74
C THR A 269 1.47 21.86 4.87
N PRO A 270 2.24 22.92 5.22
CA PRO A 270 3.67 22.78 5.51
C PRO A 270 3.97 21.76 6.60
N LEU A 271 3.09 21.62 7.59
CA LEU A 271 3.25 20.64 8.68
C LEU A 271 3.16 19.20 8.18
N THR A 272 2.38 18.93 7.12
CA THR A 272 2.35 17.61 6.46
C THR A 272 3.70 17.25 5.87
N TYR A 273 4.41 18.20 5.24
CA TYR A 273 5.77 17.96 4.72
C TYR A 273 6.78 17.70 5.84
N VAL A 274 6.67 18.41 6.96
CA VAL A 274 7.49 18.15 8.17
C VAL A 274 7.20 16.74 8.70
N GLY A 275 5.93 16.37 8.80
CA GLY A 275 5.52 15.03 9.23
C GLY A 275 6.08 13.94 8.32
N PHE A 276 6.03 14.13 6.99
CA PHE A 276 6.62 13.21 6.04
C PHE A 276 8.14 13.06 6.20
N ALA A 277 8.85 14.18 6.38
CA ALA A 277 10.30 14.15 6.64
C ALA A 277 10.63 13.35 7.91
N LEU A 278 9.83 13.50 8.97
CA LEU A 278 9.99 12.72 10.21
C LEU A 278 9.71 11.22 9.98
N ILE A 279 8.72 10.86 9.18
CA ILE A 279 8.44 9.45 8.83
C ILE A 279 9.63 8.83 8.09
N VAL A 280 10.18 9.54 7.10
CA VAL A 280 11.37 9.11 6.35
C VAL A 280 12.59 8.96 7.28
N ALA A 281 12.81 9.93 8.19
CA ALA A 281 13.87 9.86 9.18
C ALA A 281 13.68 8.68 10.15
N GLY A 282 12.46 8.44 10.61
CA GLY A 282 12.10 7.29 11.45
C GLY A 282 12.43 5.96 10.77
N PHE A 283 12.05 5.80 9.50
CA PHE A 283 12.41 4.63 8.73
C PHE A 283 13.94 4.47 8.57
N ALA A 284 14.66 5.55 8.28
CA ALA A 284 16.11 5.52 8.16
C ALA A 284 16.78 5.02 9.45
N LEU A 285 16.26 5.41 10.62
CA LEU A 285 16.73 4.92 11.91
C LEU A 285 16.43 3.42 12.12
N VAL A 286 15.22 2.97 11.74
CA VAL A 286 14.85 1.53 11.81
C VAL A 286 15.75 0.69 10.91
N LYS A 287 16.03 1.14 9.69
CA LYS A 287 16.81 0.41 8.67
C LYS A 287 18.26 0.82 8.57
N ARG A 288 18.82 1.56 9.56
CA ARG A 288 20.18 2.12 9.51
C ARG A 288 21.27 1.11 9.14
N ARG A 289 21.17 -0.15 9.63
CA ARG A 289 22.15 -1.20 9.33
C ARG A 289 22.08 -1.62 7.86
N ALA A 290 20.88 -1.75 7.31
CA ALA A 290 20.68 -2.07 5.90
C ALA A 290 21.17 -0.91 5.00
N ILE A 291 20.98 0.34 5.44
CA ILE A 291 21.49 1.53 4.74
C ILE A 291 23.00 1.54 4.75
N ALA A 292 23.63 1.34 5.93
CA ALA A 292 25.07 1.30 6.06
C ALA A 292 25.71 0.20 5.18
N SER A 293 25.19 -1.04 5.24
CA SER A 293 25.70 -2.13 4.41
C SER A 293 25.53 -1.88 2.91
N ALA A 294 24.46 -1.22 2.48
CA ALA A 294 24.24 -0.84 1.08
C ALA A 294 25.21 0.25 0.62
N LEU A 295 25.61 1.17 1.50
CA LEU A 295 26.63 2.20 1.21
C LEU A 295 28.03 1.58 1.12
N ASP A 296 28.41 0.73 2.09
CA ASP A 296 29.70 0.06 2.14
C ASP A 296 29.94 -0.82 0.91
N SER A 297 28.91 -1.55 0.47
CA SER A 297 28.99 -2.39 -0.73
C SER A 297 29.20 -1.58 -2.02
N ARG A 298 28.74 -0.32 -2.06
CA ARG A 298 28.97 0.58 -3.21
C ARG A 298 30.34 1.23 -3.19
N LEU A 299 30.85 1.60 -2.01
CA LEU A 299 32.17 2.20 -1.85
C LEU A 299 33.29 1.17 -2.08
N GLY A 300 33.10 -0.09 -1.65
CA GLY A 300 34.05 -1.19 -1.89
C GLY A 300 34.06 -1.70 -3.35
N ALA A 301 33.06 -1.40 -4.17
CA ALA A 301 33.02 -1.75 -5.59
C ALA A 301 33.63 -0.66 -6.50
N SER A 302 34.01 0.49 -5.94
CA SER A 302 34.62 1.63 -6.67
C SER A 302 36.15 1.77 -6.42
N GLY A 303 36.78 0.89 -5.63
CA GLY A 303 38.22 0.76 -5.44
C GLY A 303 38.72 -0.51 -6.09
#